data_8ca266ecabe95c06c274ea56bdf3deb7
#
_entry.id   8ca266ecabe95c06c274ea56bdf3deb7
#
_cell.length_a   1.000
_cell.length_b   1.000
_cell.length_c   1.000
_cell.angle_alpha   90.00
_cell.angle_beta   90.00
_cell.angle_gamma   90.00
#
_symmetry.space_group_name_H-M   'P 1'
#
loop_
_entity.id
_entity.type
_entity.pdbx_description
1 polymer ?
#
loop_
_entity_poly.entity_id
_entity_poly.type
_entity_poly.pdbx_seq_one_letter_code
_entity_poly.pdbx_strand_id
1 'polypeptide(L)'
;MRWFPRALSSARRGGEEVLPSPNIWYYQKAYEVENRAQDVDDEIWRVLAGARDWSGADVLDIGCGDGFHLPRFAATARSVVGVEPHEPLVRDARNRVARLANVEVRQGRAQRLPLPDAAFDVVHARTAYFFGPGCEPGLREAERVLRPGGLMMIVDLDVTSEPYGRWMRMDLPHYDPPGVEKFFARQGFDCRKVMTRWLFEDAAAMEAVLKIEFSAPVAAKAIAEVRRLNEVSSSAGEQRVTLPVGYRVHTRTKPTGLVVPDHSVSSASPRMP
;
A
#
# COMPACT_ATOMS: atom_id res chain seq x y z
N MET A 1 -19.70 8.66 -5.76
CA MET A 1 -19.66 7.40 -4.99
C MET A 1 -18.85 7.63 -3.73
N ARG A 2 -19.22 7.06 -2.56
CA ARG A 2 -18.64 7.45 -1.26
C ARG A 2 -17.82 6.28 -0.71
N TRP A 3 -16.59 6.13 -1.16
CA TRP A 3 -15.76 5.01 -0.71
C TRP A 3 -15.01 5.28 0.61
N PHE A 4 -14.22 6.31 0.69
CA PHE A 4 -13.39 6.64 1.84
C PHE A 4 -14.17 6.87 3.16
N PRO A 5 -15.32 7.55 3.21
CA PRO A 5 -16.01 7.79 4.47
C PRO A 5 -16.52 6.52 5.17
N ARG A 6 -16.83 5.45 4.42
CA ARG A 6 -17.27 4.18 5.01
C ARG A 6 -16.11 3.34 5.53
N ALA A 7 -14.97 3.32 4.85
CA ALA A 7 -13.77 2.64 5.32
C ALA A 7 -13.29 3.19 6.67
N LEU A 8 -13.25 4.52 6.82
CA LEU A 8 -12.84 5.17 8.07
C LEU A 8 -13.90 5.08 9.19
N SER A 9 -15.20 5.01 8.86
CA SER A 9 -16.26 4.89 9.87
C SER A 9 -16.44 3.45 10.35
N SER A 10 -16.13 2.43 9.56
CA SER A 10 -16.20 1.02 9.95
C SER A 10 -14.96 0.56 10.73
N ALA A 11 -13.81 1.18 10.53
CA ALA A 11 -12.62 0.96 11.35
C ALA A 11 -12.87 1.23 12.85
N ARG A 12 -13.83 2.12 13.19
CA ARG A 12 -14.27 2.37 14.57
C ARG A 12 -15.12 1.25 15.19
N ARG A 13 -15.58 0.27 14.41
CA ARG A 13 -16.44 -0.82 14.89
C ARG A 13 -15.70 -2.15 14.92
N GLY A 14 -14.47 -2.25 15.33
CA GLY A 14 -13.75 -3.48 15.70
C GLY A 14 -14.21 -4.79 15.05
N GLY A 15 -14.73 -4.73 13.81
CA GLY A 15 -15.44 -5.82 13.18
C GLY A 15 -14.57 -6.61 12.22
N GLU A 16 -14.84 -7.91 12.15
CA GLU A 16 -14.27 -8.84 11.18
C GLU A 16 -14.67 -8.54 9.71
N GLU A 17 -15.31 -7.40 9.45
CA GLU A 17 -15.91 -7.07 8.16
C GLU A 17 -14.85 -6.65 7.14
N VAL A 18 -14.91 -7.24 5.94
CA VAL A 18 -14.12 -6.81 4.78
C VAL A 18 -14.62 -5.45 4.34
N LEU A 19 -13.71 -4.47 4.30
CA LEU A 19 -14.03 -3.14 3.77
C LEU A 19 -14.11 -3.22 2.24
N PRO A 20 -15.27 -2.87 1.64
CA PRO A 20 -15.38 -2.84 0.19
C PRO A 20 -14.41 -1.81 -0.42
N SER A 21 -13.78 -2.17 -1.53
CA SER A 21 -13.04 -1.25 -2.39
C SER A 21 -13.80 -1.04 -3.71
N PRO A 22 -14.79 -0.12 -3.76
CA PRO A 22 -15.70 0.00 -4.88
C PRO A 22 -15.00 0.28 -6.20
N ASN A 23 -13.86 1.00 -6.18
CA ASN A 23 -13.13 1.35 -7.39
C ASN A 23 -12.70 0.09 -8.13
N ILE A 24 -11.90 -0.76 -7.51
CA ILE A 24 -11.44 -2.00 -8.12
C ILE A 24 -12.55 -3.06 -8.24
N TRP A 25 -13.55 -3.06 -7.33
CA TRP A 25 -14.62 -4.07 -7.38
C TRP A 25 -15.60 -3.85 -8.53
N TYR A 26 -15.91 -2.59 -8.86
CA TYR A 26 -16.97 -2.26 -9.83
C TYR A 26 -16.45 -1.58 -11.09
N TYR A 27 -15.23 -1.02 -11.09
CA TYR A 27 -14.67 -0.24 -12.18
C TYR A 27 -13.29 -0.75 -12.60
N GLN A 28 -13.10 -2.06 -12.66
CA GLN A 28 -11.82 -2.72 -12.93
C GLN A 28 -11.04 -2.12 -14.11
N LYS A 29 -11.75 -1.77 -15.23
CA LYS A 29 -11.10 -1.17 -16.39
C LYS A 29 -10.48 0.20 -16.10
N ALA A 30 -11.21 1.06 -15.39
CA ALA A 30 -10.70 2.38 -15.00
C ALA A 30 -9.60 2.25 -13.95
N TYR A 31 -9.72 1.28 -13.04
CA TYR A 31 -8.69 1.00 -12.04
C TYR A 31 -7.40 0.42 -12.65
N GLU A 32 -7.50 -0.38 -13.71
CA GLU A 32 -6.32 -0.83 -14.48
C GLU A 32 -5.61 0.36 -15.16
N VAL A 33 -6.37 1.32 -15.69
CA VAL A 33 -5.82 2.56 -16.25
C VAL A 33 -5.12 3.37 -15.17
N GLU A 34 -5.72 3.48 -13.98
CA GLU A 34 -5.12 4.12 -12.82
C GLU A 34 -3.81 3.46 -12.42
N ASN A 35 -3.80 2.14 -12.23
CA ASN A 35 -2.60 1.39 -11.86
C ASN A 35 -1.44 1.58 -12.86
N ARG A 36 -1.76 1.66 -14.16
CA ARG A 36 -0.75 1.92 -15.21
C ARG A 36 -0.26 3.36 -15.22
N ALA A 37 -1.12 4.31 -14.85
CA ALA A 37 -0.76 5.71 -14.78
C ALA A 37 0.13 6.04 -13.57
N GLN A 38 -0.03 5.30 -12.46
CA GLN A 38 0.66 5.58 -11.21
C GLN A 38 2.17 5.39 -11.32
N ASP A 39 2.90 6.29 -10.65
CA ASP A 39 4.35 6.15 -10.36
C ASP A 39 5.21 5.76 -11.59
N VAL A 40 4.94 6.41 -12.73
CA VAL A 40 5.63 6.10 -14.00
C VAL A 40 7.14 6.33 -13.95
N ASP A 41 7.61 7.10 -12.98
CA ASP A 41 9.03 7.39 -12.76
C ASP A 41 9.64 6.50 -11.66
N ASP A 42 8.91 5.48 -11.17
CA ASP A 42 9.37 4.51 -10.14
C ASP A 42 9.79 5.13 -8.79
N GLU A 43 9.24 6.29 -8.43
CA GLU A 43 9.63 6.98 -7.20
C GLU A 43 9.27 6.18 -5.93
N ILE A 44 8.07 5.58 -5.89
CA ILE A 44 7.66 4.70 -4.79
C ILE A 44 8.58 3.48 -4.76
N TRP A 45 8.79 2.84 -5.91
CA TRP A 45 9.60 1.63 -5.99
C TRP A 45 11.05 1.86 -5.58
N ARG A 46 11.63 3.03 -5.90
CA ARG A 46 12.97 3.41 -5.40
C ARG A 46 13.01 3.54 -3.88
N VAL A 47 11.96 4.10 -3.28
CA VAL A 47 11.86 4.21 -1.81
C VAL A 47 11.73 2.83 -1.16
N LEU A 48 10.88 1.94 -1.71
CA LEU A 48 10.70 0.58 -1.21
C LEU A 48 12.00 -0.22 -1.32
N ALA A 49 12.67 -0.20 -2.47
CA ALA A 49 13.95 -0.89 -2.69
C ALA A 49 15.08 -0.33 -1.81
N GLY A 50 15.08 1.00 -1.58
CA GLY A 50 16.02 1.64 -0.66
C GLY A 50 15.78 1.29 0.81
N ALA A 51 14.55 0.95 1.20
CA ALA A 51 14.23 0.49 2.55
C ALA A 51 14.68 -0.98 2.76
N ARG A 52 14.48 -1.83 1.75
CA ARG A 52 14.94 -3.22 1.75
C ARG A 52 14.97 -3.77 0.33
N ASP A 53 16.10 -4.36 -0.06
CA ASP A 53 16.17 -5.24 -1.23
C ASP A 53 15.42 -6.55 -0.91
N TRP A 54 14.51 -6.93 -1.79
CA TRP A 54 13.73 -8.18 -1.68
C TRP A 54 14.24 -9.30 -2.60
N SER A 55 15.41 -9.12 -3.21
CA SER A 55 16.05 -10.17 -4.02
C SER A 55 16.29 -11.42 -3.18
N GLY A 56 15.75 -12.56 -3.63
CA GLY A 56 15.81 -13.82 -2.91
C GLY A 56 14.99 -13.91 -1.61
N ALA A 57 14.17 -12.89 -1.30
CA ALA A 57 13.32 -12.86 -0.12
C ALA A 57 11.94 -13.48 -0.36
N ASP A 58 11.25 -13.86 0.72
CA ASP A 58 9.83 -14.20 0.70
C ASP A 58 8.99 -12.94 0.95
N VAL A 59 8.14 -12.59 0.01
CA VAL A 59 7.34 -11.36 0.02
C VAL A 59 5.86 -11.69 0.16
N LEU A 60 5.17 -10.96 1.05
CA LEU A 60 3.71 -10.96 1.16
C LEU A 60 3.16 -9.61 0.72
N ASP A 61 2.14 -9.62 -0.14
CA ASP A 61 1.35 -8.44 -0.52
C ASP A 61 -0.07 -8.56 0.04
N ILE A 62 -0.41 -7.73 1.03
CA ILE A 62 -1.71 -7.73 1.71
C ILE A 62 -2.66 -6.77 0.99
N GLY A 63 -3.80 -7.29 0.52
CA GLY A 63 -4.74 -6.54 -0.30
C GLY A 63 -4.21 -6.39 -1.72
N CYS A 64 -3.72 -7.48 -2.30
CA CYS A 64 -3.06 -7.46 -3.61
C CYS A 64 -4.00 -7.13 -4.79
N GLY A 65 -5.31 -7.00 -4.54
CA GLY A 65 -6.31 -6.73 -5.56
C GLY A 65 -6.30 -7.77 -6.69
N ASP A 66 -6.25 -7.30 -7.92
CA ASP A 66 -6.13 -8.12 -9.12
C ASP A 66 -4.68 -8.58 -9.43
N GLY A 67 -3.76 -8.37 -8.49
CA GLY A 67 -2.37 -8.81 -8.58
C GLY A 67 -1.45 -7.92 -9.39
N PHE A 68 -1.82 -6.65 -9.66
CA PHE A 68 -1.06 -5.75 -10.53
C PHE A 68 0.42 -5.60 -10.13
N HIS A 69 0.72 -5.54 -8.84
CA HIS A 69 2.09 -5.35 -8.33
C HIS A 69 2.88 -6.65 -8.12
N LEU A 70 2.22 -7.81 -8.07
CA LEU A 70 2.87 -9.09 -7.79
C LEU A 70 4.02 -9.45 -8.77
N PRO A 71 3.89 -9.23 -10.10
CA PRO A 71 4.98 -9.53 -11.04
C PRO A 71 6.25 -8.73 -10.76
N ARG A 72 6.12 -7.51 -10.23
CA ARG A 72 7.29 -6.67 -9.95
C ARG A 72 8.12 -7.23 -8.79
N PHE A 73 7.47 -7.69 -7.73
CA PHE A 73 8.17 -8.41 -6.65
C PHE A 73 8.76 -9.74 -7.15
N ALA A 74 7.97 -10.48 -7.94
CA ALA A 74 8.35 -11.81 -8.43
C ALA A 74 9.60 -11.82 -9.31
N ALA A 75 9.94 -10.68 -9.92
CA ALA A 75 11.11 -10.58 -10.80
C ALA A 75 12.43 -10.93 -10.09
N THR A 76 12.54 -10.70 -8.78
CA THR A 76 13.76 -10.93 -8.00
C THR A 76 13.53 -11.68 -6.69
N ALA A 77 12.31 -11.70 -6.16
CA ALA A 77 11.97 -12.42 -4.93
C ALA A 77 12.08 -13.93 -5.10
N ARG A 78 12.41 -14.64 -4.02
CA ARG A 78 12.34 -16.11 -3.98
C ARG A 78 10.93 -16.60 -4.14
N SER A 79 10.00 -16.03 -3.37
CA SER A 79 8.57 -16.30 -3.46
C SER A 79 7.74 -15.06 -3.17
N VAL A 80 6.55 -14.98 -3.77
CA VAL A 80 5.58 -13.91 -3.54
C VAL A 80 4.23 -14.53 -3.23
N VAL A 81 3.60 -14.08 -2.15
CA VAL A 81 2.21 -14.44 -1.84
C VAL A 81 1.37 -13.17 -1.86
N GLY A 82 0.30 -13.16 -2.67
CA GLY A 82 -0.74 -12.14 -2.61
C GLY A 82 -1.92 -12.63 -1.77
N VAL A 83 -2.46 -11.77 -0.89
CA VAL A 83 -3.67 -12.06 -0.13
C VAL A 83 -4.72 -11.00 -0.45
N GLU A 84 -5.92 -11.44 -0.86
CA GLU A 84 -7.03 -10.58 -1.25
C GLU A 84 -8.36 -11.15 -0.69
N PRO A 85 -9.22 -10.34 -0.06
CA PRO A 85 -10.49 -10.84 0.48
C PRO A 85 -11.58 -11.05 -0.58
N HIS A 86 -11.58 -10.29 -1.68
CA HIS A 86 -12.64 -10.32 -2.69
C HIS A 86 -12.39 -11.40 -3.73
N GLU A 87 -13.20 -12.47 -3.67
CA GLU A 87 -13.02 -13.68 -4.48
C GLU A 87 -12.91 -13.42 -5.99
N PRO A 88 -13.68 -12.50 -6.63
CA PRO A 88 -13.48 -12.17 -8.04
C PRO A 88 -12.06 -11.65 -8.33
N LEU A 89 -11.52 -10.76 -7.49
CA LEU A 89 -10.15 -10.23 -7.65
C LEU A 89 -9.08 -11.30 -7.42
N VAL A 90 -9.33 -12.25 -6.51
CA VAL A 90 -8.44 -13.42 -6.33
C VAL A 90 -8.32 -14.23 -7.63
N ARG A 91 -9.43 -14.43 -8.35
CA ARG A 91 -9.41 -15.11 -9.66
C ARG A 91 -8.62 -14.32 -10.70
N ASP A 92 -8.86 -13.01 -10.76
CA ASP A 92 -8.17 -12.12 -11.70
C ASP A 92 -6.66 -12.07 -11.41
N ALA A 93 -6.29 -11.96 -10.12
CA ALA A 93 -4.90 -12.01 -9.68
C ALA A 93 -4.22 -13.34 -10.05
N ARG A 94 -4.88 -14.48 -9.82
CA ARG A 94 -4.37 -15.81 -10.22
C ARG A 94 -4.15 -15.90 -11.73
N ASN A 95 -5.08 -15.38 -12.51
CA ASN A 95 -4.95 -15.34 -13.98
C ASN A 95 -3.77 -14.47 -14.40
N ARG A 96 -3.60 -13.29 -13.80
CA ARG A 96 -2.50 -12.37 -14.08
C ARG A 96 -1.13 -13.00 -13.83
N VAL A 97 -0.99 -13.76 -12.75
CA VAL A 97 0.29 -14.36 -12.34
C VAL A 97 0.46 -15.81 -12.76
N ALA A 98 -0.45 -16.39 -13.54
CA ALA A 98 -0.47 -17.82 -13.87
C ALA A 98 0.82 -18.38 -14.48
N ARG A 99 1.66 -17.52 -15.07
CA ARG A 99 2.95 -17.89 -15.67
C ARG A 99 4.15 -17.69 -14.74
N LEU A 100 3.93 -17.20 -13.52
CA LEU A 100 4.98 -16.92 -12.55
C LEU A 100 5.03 -18.06 -11.53
N ALA A 101 6.04 -18.94 -11.66
CA ALA A 101 6.16 -20.14 -10.83
C ALA A 101 6.42 -19.85 -9.35
N ASN A 102 6.89 -18.63 -9.02
CA ASN A 102 7.21 -18.20 -7.67
C ASN A 102 6.11 -17.31 -7.05
N VAL A 103 4.90 -17.25 -7.64
CA VAL A 103 3.79 -16.44 -7.12
C VAL A 103 2.59 -17.31 -6.77
N GLU A 104 2.04 -17.11 -5.59
CA GLU A 104 0.78 -17.70 -5.13
C GLU A 104 -0.22 -16.60 -4.73
N VAL A 105 -1.52 -16.80 -5.02
CA VAL A 105 -2.59 -15.90 -4.56
C VAL A 105 -3.59 -16.68 -3.70
N ARG A 106 -3.80 -16.19 -2.47
CA ARG A 106 -4.72 -16.75 -1.48
C ARG A 106 -5.87 -15.81 -1.19
N GLN A 107 -7.04 -16.38 -1.00
CA GLN A 107 -8.15 -15.63 -0.44
C GLN A 107 -7.96 -15.47 1.08
N GLY A 108 -8.07 -14.23 1.59
CA GLY A 108 -7.89 -13.96 3.01
C GLY A 108 -8.07 -12.48 3.34
N ARG A 109 -8.07 -12.17 4.62
CA ARG A 109 -8.25 -10.80 5.14
C ARG A 109 -7.02 -10.38 5.93
N ALA A 110 -6.72 -9.08 5.89
CA ALA A 110 -5.59 -8.51 6.65
C ALA A 110 -5.67 -8.81 8.15
N GLN A 111 -6.88 -8.85 8.71
CA GLN A 111 -7.13 -9.11 10.13
C GLN A 111 -6.95 -10.59 10.53
N ARG A 112 -6.89 -11.49 9.55
CA ARG A 112 -6.70 -12.94 9.75
C ARG A 112 -6.08 -13.53 8.50
N LEU A 113 -4.77 -13.54 8.44
CA LEU A 113 -4.02 -14.05 7.30
C LEU A 113 -3.98 -15.59 7.33
N PRO A 114 -4.30 -16.27 6.20
CA PRO A 114 -4.22 -17.73 6.09
C PRO A 114 -2.77 -18.20 5.87
N LEU A 115 -1.86 -17.74 6.71
CA LEU A 115 -0.41 -17.86 6.54
C LEU A 115 0.26 -18.22 7.88
N PRO A 116 1.35 -19.00 7.86
CA PRO A 116 2.10 -19.36 9.07
C PRO A 116 2.86 -18.17 9.67
N ASP A 117 3.24 -18.30 10.94
CA ASP A 117 4.07 -17.35 11.65
C ASP A 117 5.49 -17.31 11.04
N ALA A 118 6.11 -16.14 11.10
CA ALA A 118 7.51 -15.94 10.71
C ALA A 118 7.89 -16.54 9.34
N ALA A 119 7.02 -16.37 8.35
CA ALA A 119 7.17 -16.95 7.01
C ALA A 119 7.74 -15.97 5.98
N PHE A 120 7.68 -14.65 6.23
CA PHE A 120 8.04 -13.63 5.26
C PHE A 120 9.14 -12.71 5.73
N ASP A 121 9.97 -12.27 4.80
CA ASP A 121 11.03 -11.28 5.01
C ASP A 121 10.51 -9.87 4.80
N VAL A 122 9.51 -9.73 3.89
CA VAL A 122 8.87 -8.47 3.54
C VAL A 122 7.36 -8.64 3.54
N VAL A 123 6.65 -7.71 4.19
CA VAL A 123 5.21 -7.54 4.07
C VAL A 123 4.95 -6.17 3.43
N HIS A 124 4.25 -6.16 2.32
CA HIS A 124 3.82 -4.98 1.60
C HIS A 124 2.30 -4.84 1.66
N ALA A 125 1.80 -3.60 1.66
CA ALA A 125 0.41 -3.26 1.42
C ALA A 125 0.37 -1.90 0.72
N ARG A 126 -0.43 -1.78 -0.35
CA ARG A 126 -0.58 -0.52 -1.09
C ARG A 126 -2.05 -0.16 -1.19
N THR A 127 -2.41 1.02 -0.66
CA THR A 127 -3.79 1.54 -0.64
C THR A 127 -4.83 0.49 -0.20
N ALA A 128 -4.47 -0.34 0.79
CA ALA A 128 -5.24 -1.46 1.27
C ALA A 128 -5.26 -1.52 2.79
N TYR A 129 -6.43 -1.62 3.41
CA TYR A 129 -6.70 -1.85 4.82
C TYR A 129 -6.01 -0.92 5.83
N PHE A 130 -4.74 -0.56 5.65
CA PHE A 130 -3.89 0.15 6.63
C PHE A 130 -4.01 1.68 6.49
N PHE A 131 -5.20 2.22 6.78
CA PHE A 131 -5.52 3.65 6.62
C PHE A 131 -5.40 4.47 7.92
N GLY A 132 -5.02 3.87 9.03
CA GLY A 132 -4.87 4.53 10.33
C GLY A 132 -5.55 3.78 11.48
N PRO A 133 -6.02 4.48 12.54
CA PRO A 133 -6.66 3.87 13.69
C PRO A 133 -7.79 2.90 13.31
N GLY A 134 -7.75 1.69 13.88
CA GLY A 134 -8.66 0.58 13.55
C GLY A 134 -8.03 -0.50 12.69
N CYS A 135 -6.83 -0.26 12.11
CA CYS A 135 -6.09 -1.30 11.38
C CYS A 135 -5.19 -2.17 12.28
N GLU A 136 -5.22 -2.00 13.60
CA GLU A 136 -4.37 -2.72 14.55
C GLU A 136 -4.46 -4.26 14.43
N PRO A 137 -5.64 -4.87 14.16
CA PRO A 137 -5.70 -6.31 13.94
C PRO A 137 -4.83 -6.77 12.76
N GLY A 138 -4.83 -6.02 11.65
CA GLY A 138 -3.98 -6.31 10.50
C GLY A 138 -2.50 -6.06 10.79
N LEU A 139 -2.16 -5.02 11.58
CA LEU A 139 -0.78 -4.79 12.01
C LEU A 139 -0.25 -5.97 12.84
N ARG A 140 -1.08 -6.55 13.73
CA ARG A 140 -0.70 -7.75 14.51
C ARG A 140 -0.48 -8.97 13.62
N GLU A 141 -1.36 -9.19 12.64
CA GLU A 141 -1.21 -10.30 11.69
C GLU A 141 0.04 -10.13 10.79
N ALA A 142 0.28 -8.91 10.27
CA ALA A 142 1.50 -8.62 9.53
C ALA A 142 2.75 -8.86 10.38
N GLU A 143 2.73 -8.43 11.65
CA GLU A 143 3.80 -8.71 12.61
C GLU A 143 4.00 -10.21 12.86
N ARG A 144 2.90 -10.98 13.01
CA ARG A 144 2.93 -12.42 13.24
C ARG A 144 3.63 -13.16 12.09
N VAL A 145 3.27 -12.84 10.85
CA VAL A 145 3.80 -13.54 9.66
C VAL A 145 5.21 -13.09 9.26
N LEU A 146 5.66 -11.92 9.71
CA LEU A 146 7.02 -11.46 9.50
C LEU A 146 8.03 -12.27 10.33
N ARG A 147 9.16 -12.60 9.73
CA ARG A 147 10.34 -13.09 10.44
C ARG A 147 10.92 -11.98 11.33
N PRO A 148 11.61 -12.32 12.43
CA PRO A 148 12.44 -11.34 13.13
C PRO A 148 13.40 -10.65 12.16
N GLY A 149 13.51 -9.32 12.22
CA GLY A 149 14.27 -8.52 11.26
C GLY A 149 13.58 -8.30 9.90
N GLY A 150 12.38 -8.86 9.70
CA GLY A 150 11.56 -8.60 8.51
C GLY A 150 11.00 -7.19 8.48
N LEU A 151 10.71 -6.66 7.29
CA LEU A 151 10.23 -5.28 7.08
C LEU A 151 8.77 -5.27 6.64
N MET A 152 7.96 -4.46 7.31
CA MET A 152 6.63 -4.08 6.84
C MET A 152 6.70 -2.74 6.10
N MET A 153 6.08 -2.67 4.93
CA MET A 153 5.98 -1.48 4.07
C MET A 153 4.51 -1.21 3.72
N ILE A 154 4.01 -0.03 4.09
CA ILE A 154 2.66 0.41 3.76
C ILE A 154 2.76 1.63 2.86
N VAL A 155 2.14 1.55 1.68
CA VAL A 155 2.05 2.66 0.73
C VAL A 155 0.62 3.16 0.70
N ASP A 156 0.42 4.45 0.99
CA ASP A 156 -0.88 5.10 0.97
C ASP A 156 -0.79 6.51 0.38
N LEU A 157 -1.91 7.05 -0.08
CA LEU A 157 -1.98 8.40 -0.63
C LEU A 157 -1.66 9.46 0.45
N ASP A 158 -0.87 10.47 0.08
CA ASP A 158 -0.63 11.61 0.97
C ASP A 158 -1.73 12.66 0.80
N VAL A 159 -2.70 12.63 1.70
CA VAL A 159 -3.81 13.59 1.71
C VAL A 159 -3.36 15.04 1.99
N THR A 160 -2.10 15.27 2.37
CA THR A 160 -1.54 16.61 2.56
C THR A 160 -0.88 17.16 1.30
N SER A 161 -0.69 16.34 0.27
CA SER A 161 -0.11 16.75 -1.02
C SER A 161 -1.06 17.61 -1.85
N GLU A 162 -0.53 18.31 -2.83
CA GLU A 162 -1.28 19.12 -3.79
C GLU A 162 -1.02 18.64 -5.23
N PRO A 163 -2.02 18.67 -6.11
CA PRO A 163 -3.42 19.03 -5.86
C PRO A 163 -4.29 17.86 -5.36
N TYR A 164 -3.84 16.60 -5.55
CA TYR A 164 -4.62 15.38 -5.33
C TYR A 164 -5.10 15.25 -3.88
N GLY A 165 -4.21 15.43 -2.91
CA GLY A 165 -4.57 15.36 -1.48
C GLY A 165 -5.59 16.41 -1.07
N ARG A 166 -5.58 17.61 -1.70
CA ARG A 166 -6.61 18.62 -1.46
C ARG A 166 -8.00 18.16 -1.92
N TRP A 167 -8.09 17.49 -3.09
CA TRP A 167 -9.37 16.93 -3.55
C TRP A 167 -9.84 15.81 -2.62
N MET A 168 -8.92 14.96 -2.12
CA MET A 168 -9.26 13.97 -1.10
C MET A 168 -9.84 14.62 0.16
N ARG A 169 -9.23 15.69 0.68
CA ARG A 169 -9.75 16.41 1.86
C ARG A 169 -11.14 17.03 1.62
N MET A 170 -11.48 17.41 0.39
CA MET A 170 -12.83 17.88 0.07
C MET A 170 -13.89 16.77 0.19
N ASP A 171 -13.56 15.55 -0.16
CA ASP A 171 -14.45 14.39 -0.03
C ASP A 171 -14.40 13.75 1.37
N LEU A 172 -13.34 14.02 2.13
CA LEU A 172 -13.05 13.45 3.45
C LEU A 172 -12.93 14.53 4.54
N PRO A 173 -13.96 15.35 4.78
CA PRO A 173 -13.85 16.49 5.71
C PRO A 173 -13.54 16.10 7.16
N HIS A 174 -13.74 14.83 7.51
CA HIS A 174 -13.48 14.30 8.87
C HIS A 174 -12.20 13.47 8.96
N TYR A 175 -11.43 13.36 7.87
CA TYR A 175 -10.14 12.70 7.91
C TYR A 175 -9.12 13.59 8.61
N ASP A 176 -8.40 13.02 9.58
CA ASP A 176 -7.39 13.71 10.39
C ASP A 176 -5.98 13.24 10.01
N PRO A 177 -5.33 13.88 9.02
CA PRO A 177 -3.99 13.47 8.58
C PRO A 177 -2.96 13.48 9.71
N PRO A 178 -2.88 14.51 10.60
CA PRO A 178 -1.96 14.49 11.73
C PRO A 178 -2.23 13.34 12.72
N GLY A 179 -3.50 13.01 12.94
CA GLY A 179 -3.90 11.89 13.80
C GLY A 179 -3.45 10.55 13.24
N VAL A 180 -3.56 10.35 11.92
CA VAL A 180 -3.09 9.14 11.24
C VAL A 180 -1.56 9.04 11.27
N GLU A 181 -0.84 10.12 10.98
CA GLU A 181 0.63 10.13 11.08
C GLU A 181 1.10 9.81 12.51
N LYS A 182 0.47 10.43 13.51
CA LYS A 182 0.74 10.15 14.94
C LYS A 182 0.41 8.70 15.33
N PHE A 183 -0.65 8.13 14.75
CA PHE A 183 -0.99 6.72 14.98
C PHE A 183 0.13 5.81 14.48
N PHE A 184 0.57 5.92 13.23
CA PHE A 184 1.64 5.09 12.70
C PHE A 184 2.97 5.30 13.42
N ALA A 185 3.31 6.54 13.78
CA ALA A 185 4.51 6.83 14.57
C ALA A 185 4.50 6.11 15.94
N ARG A 186 3.33 6.08 16.61
CA ARG A 186 3.16 5.34 17.88
C ARG A 186 3.25 3.83 17.70
N GLN A 187 2.92 3.31 16.52
CA GLN A 187 3.11 1.91 16.16
C GLN A 187 4.56 1.60 15.74
N GLY A 188 5.48 2.58 15.82
CA GLY A 188 6.89 2.42 15.49
C GLY A 188 7.21 2.46 13.99
N PHE A 189 6.32 3.06 13.17
CA PHE A 189 6.60 3.27 11.76
C PHE A 189 7.31 4.59 11.53
N ASP A 190 8.36 4.54 10.71
CA ASP A 190 8.88 5.71 10.02
C ASP A 190 8.00 6.04 8.81
N CYS A 191 7.94 7.32 8.43
CA CYS A 191 7.16 7.77 7.28
C CYS A 191 8.03 8.60 6.33
N ARG A 192 8.04 8.21 5.06
CA ARG A 192 8.64 8.98 3.97
C ARG A 192 7.56 9.42 3.00
N LYS A 193 7.47 10.74 2.74
CA LYS A 193 6.59 11.30 1.72
C LYS A 193 7.30 11.29 0.37
N VAL A 194 6.56 10.90 -0.66
CA VAL A 194 7.05 10.74 -2.03
C VAL A 194 6.09 11.43 -2.97
N MET A 195 6.58 12.32 -3.81
CA MET A 195 5.79 12.90 -4.89
C MET A 195 6.03 12.07 -6.15
N THR A 196 4.95 11.58 -6.74
CA THR A 196 4.97 10.83 -7.99
C THR A 196 4.31 11.62 -9.10
N ARG A 197 4.49 11.15 -10.32
CA ARG A 197 3.80 11.63 -11.49
C ARG A 197 2.92 10.51 -12.04
N TRP A 198 1.61 10.74 -12.07
CA TRP A 198 0.71 9.91 -12.84
C TRP A 198 0.72 10.39 -14.29
N LEU A 199 0.75 9.46 -15.22
CA LEU A 199 0.77 9.75 -16.65
C LEU A 199 -0.34 8.97 -17.35
N PHE A 200 -1.34 9.69 -17.86
CA PHE A 200 -2.43 9.15 -18.62
C PHE A 200 -2.17 9.27 -20.13
N GLU A 201 -2.68 8.32 -20.89
CA GLU A 201 -2.54 8.32 -22.36
C GLU A 201 -3.27 9.50 -22.99
N ASP A 202 -4.41 9.91 -22.40
CA ASP A 202 -5.23 11.04 -22.83
C ASP A 202 -6.11 11.60 -21.71
N ALA A 203 -6.84 12.66 -22.01
CA ALA A 203 -7.78 13.31 -21.09
C ALA A 203 -8.97 12.41 -20.72
N ALA A 204 -9.41 11.52 -21.60
CA ALA A 204 -10.55 10.63 -21.32
C ALA A 204 -10.14 9.56 -20.28
N ALA A 205 -8.94 9.03 -20.37
CA ALA A 205 -8.38 8.11 -19.40
C ALA A 205 -8.26 8.76 -18.01
N MET A 206 -7.71 9.98 -17.94
CA MET A 206 -7.63 10.77 -16.70
C MET A 206 -9.01 11.04 -16.10
N GLU A 207 -9.98 11.46 -16.91
CA GLU A 207 -11.34 11.71 -16.42
C GLU A 207 -12.03 10.46 -15.90
N ALA A 208 -11.86 9.31 -16.58
CA ALA A 208 -12.44 8.04 -16.14
C ALA A 208 -11.92 7.67 -14.73
N VAL A 209 -10.64 7.85 -14.49
CA VAL A 209 -10.02 7.58 -13.17
C VAL A 209 -10.52 8.59 -12.12
N LEU A 210 -10.46 9.89 -12.37
CA LEU A 210 -10.90 10.87 -11.39
C LEU A 210 -12.39 10.75 -11.03
N LYS A 211 -13.23 10.23 -11.95
CA LYS A 211 -14.65 9.98 -11.70
C LYS A 211 -14.91 8.77 -10.81
N ILE A 212 -14.02 7.80 -10.74
CA ILE A 212 -14.15 6.69 -9.79
C ILE A 212 -13.55 7.03 -8.43
N GLU A 213 -12.52 7.87 -8.41
CA GLU A 213 -11.81 8.28 -7.20
C GLU A 213 -12.62 9.25 -6.33
N PHE A 214 -13.30 10.21 -6.95
CA PHE A 214 -13.92 11.32 -6.25
C PHE A 214 -15.46 11.37 -6.44
N SER A 215 -16.13 12.05 -5.50
CA SER A 215 -17.53 12.43 -5.69
C SER A 215 -17.68 13.31 -6.94
N ALA A 216 -18.85 13.28 -7.58
CA ALA A 216 -19.07 14.01 -8.81
C ALA A 216 -18.69 15.52 -8.75
N PRO A 217 -19.02 16.26 -7.66
CA PRO A 217 -18.61 17.66 -7.55
C PRO A 217 -17.08 17.85 -7.44
N VAL A 218 -16.39 16.95 -6.72
CA VAL A 218 -14.94 17.02 -6.57
C VAL A 218 -14.24 16.58 -7.85
N ALA A 219 -14.69 15.48 -8.46
CA ALA A 219 -14.18 15.02 -9.75
C ALA A 219 -14.26 16.11 -10.83
N ALA A 220 -15.38 16.84 -10.92
CA ALA A 220 -15.54 17.93 -11.89
C ALA A 220 -14.49 19.04 -11.67
N LYS A 221 -14.22 19.41 -10.42
CA LYS A 221 -13.18 20.40 -10.07
C LYS A 221 -11.78 19.88 -10.38
N ALA A 222 -11.49 18.64 -10.02
CA ALA A 222 -10.21 17.98 -10.26
C ALA A 222 -9.91 17.91 -11.77
N ILE A 223 -10.87 17.47 -12.59
CA ILE A 223 -10.73 17.38 -14.04
C ILE A 223 -10.44 18.77 -14.64
N ALA A 224 -11.21 19.80 -14.25
CA ALA A 224 -11.00 21.15 -14.74
C ALA A 224 -9.62 21.71 -14.36
N GLU A 225 -9.12 21.37 -13.18
CA GLU A 225 -7.81 21.81 -12.73
C GLU A 225 -6.68 21.06 -13.47
N VAL A 226 -6.76 19.73 -13.60
CA VAL A 226 -5.76 18.95 -14.34
C VAL A 226 -5.66 19.41 -15.79
N ARG A 227 -6.79 19.69 -16.44
CA ARG A 227 -6.78 20.25 -17.81
C ARG A 227 -5.99 21.55 -17.86
N ARG A 228 -6.26 22.51 -16.97
CA ARG A 228 -5.53 23.79 -16.91
C ARG A 228 -4.03 23.60 -16.66
N LEU A 229 -3.65 22.70 -15.75
CA LEU A 229 -2.24 22.41 -15.46
C LEU A 229 -1.51 21.87 -16.70
N ASN A 230 -2.19 21.08 -17.53
CA ASN A 230 -1.61 20.50 -18.71
C ASN A 230 -1.65 21.44 -19.93
N GLU A 231 -2.63 22.35 -20.05
CA GLU A 231 -2.68 23.39 -21.10
C GLU A 231 -1.44 24.31 -21.04
N VAL A 232 -0.95 24.62 -19.83
CA VAL A 232 0.24 25.46 -19.63
C VAL A 232 1.53 24.72 -19.94
N SER A 233 1.54 23.37 -19.86
CA SER A 233 2.74 22.54 -19.98
C SER A 233 2.88 21.85 -21.35
N SER A 234 1.83 21.83 -22.18
CA SER A 234 1.82 21.08 -23.44
C SER A 234 2.40 21.91 -24.59
N SER A 235 3.43 21.36 -25.23
CA SER A 235 3.77 21.69 -26.61
C SER A 235 2.67 21.14 -27.55
N ALA A 236 2.34 21.88 -28.59
CA ALA A 236 1.27 21.53 -29.54
C ALA A 236 1.47 20.11 -30.11
N GLY A 237 0.59 19.18 -29.70
CA GLY A 237 0.58 17.79 -30.18
C GLY A 237 0.65 16.70 -29.10
N GLU A 238 0.92 17.00 -27.85
CA GLU A 238 0.95 16.01 -26.76
C GLU A 238 -0.44 15.72 -26.24
N GLN A 239 -0.93 14.48 -26.46
CA GLN A 239 -2.23 14.00 -25.94
C GLN A 239 -2.13 13.55 -24.46
N ARG A 240 -0.90 13.28 -23.96
CA ARG A 240 -0.69 12.74 -22.63
C ARG A 240 -0.99 13.76 -21.54
N VAL A 241 -1.60 13.29 -20.46
CA VAL A 241 -1.99 14.12 -19.31
C VAL A 241 -1.20 13.69 -18.09
N THR A 242 -0.56 14.65 -17.44
CA THR A 242 0.21 14.42 -16.21
C THR A 242 -0.53 14.95 -14.99
N LEU A 243 -0.37 14.25 -13.86
CA LEU A 243 -0.94 14.63 -12.56
C LEU A 243 0.06 14.33 -11.45
N PRO A 244 0.51 15.33 -10.68
CA PRO A 244 1.33 15.08 -9.50
C PRO A 244 0.46 14.48 -8.38
N VAL A 245 0.90 13.36 -7.80
CA VAL A 245 0.21 12.66 -6.71
C VAL A 245 1.22 12.29 -5.63
N GLY A 246 0.95 12.74 -4.40
CA GLY A 246 1.78 12.41 -3.25
C GLY A 246 1.40 11.08 -2.60
N TYR A 247 2.41 10.37 -2.14
CA TYR A 247 2.27 9.14 -1.36
C TYR A 247 3.04 9.23 -0.05
N ARG A 248 2.58 8.45 0.93
CA ARG A 248 3.28 8.16 2.18
C ARG A 248 3.73 6.71 2.14
N VAL A 249 5.00 6.47 2.40
CA VAL A 249 5.57 5.14 2.58
C VAL A 249 5.93 4.99 4.05
N HIS A 250 5.16 4.18 4.76
CA HIS A 250 5.42 3.82 6.14
C HIS A 250 6.22 2.53 6.20
N THR A 251 7.30 2.51 6.98
CA THR A 251 8.14 1.33 7.13
C THR A 251 8.39 1.01 8.59
N ARG A 252 8.36 -0.28 8.95
CA ARG A 252 8.70 -0.77 10.29
C ARG A 252 9.39 -2.12 10.22
N THR A 253 10.55 -2.22 10.84
CA THR A 253 11.26 -3.51 11.00
C THR A 253 10.75 -4.23 12.24
N LYS A 254 10.42 -5.51 12.11
CA LYS A 254 10.12 -6.37 13.25
C LYS A 254 11.38 -6.59 14.08
N PRO A 255 11.36 -6.32 15.40
CA PRO A 255 12.51 -6.55 16.26
C PRO A 255 13.02 -7.98 16.18
N THR A 256 14.34 -8.15 16.23
CA THR A 256 14.99 -9.48 16.24
C THR A 256 14.95 -10.18 17.61
N GLY A 257 14.36 -9.54 18.62
CA GLY A 257 14.41 -9.94 20.03
C GLY A 257 15.63 -9.34 20.74
N LEU A 258 15.53 -9.25 22.07
CA LEU A 258 16.69 -8.91 22.90
C LEU A 258 17.58 -10.16 22.95
N VAL A 259 18.75 -10.11 22.34
CA VAL A 259 19.83 -11.04 22.67
C VAL A 259 20.36 -10.57 24.04
N VAL A 260 19.87 -11.16 25.11
CA VAL A 260 20.49 -11.01 26.42
C VAL A 260 21.82 -11.78 26.33
N PRO A 261 22.98 -11.12 26.44
CA PRO A 261 24.25 -11.84 26.49
C PRO A 261 24.20 -12.82 27.67
N ASP A 262 24.50 -14.08 27.42
CA ASP A 262 24.63 -15.09 28.50
C ASP A 262 25.78 -14.73 29.39
N HIS A 263 25.48 -14.05 30.50
CA HIS A 263 26.43 -13.77 31.56
C HIS A 263 26.59 -15.00 32.47
N SER A 264 26.79 -16.17 31.90
CA SER A 264 27.27 -17.30 32.68
C SER A 264 28.72 -17.00 33.06
N VAL A 265 28.88 -16.22 34.14
CA VAL A 265 30.16 -16.01 34.80
C VAL A 265 30.58 -17.37 35.32
N SER A 266 31.60 -17.94 34.70
CA SER A 266 32.37 -19.05 35.25
C SER A 266 32.89 -18.66 36.62
N SER A 267 32.24 -19.10 37.70
CA SER A 267 32.74 -19.04 39.04
C SER A 267 33.85 -20.09 39.18
N ALA A 268 35.06 -19.76 38.68
CA ALA A 268 36.27 -20.46 39.06
C ALA A 268 36.61 -20.02 40.49
N SER A 269 36.27 -20.82 41.48
CA SER A 269 36.77 -20.67 42.84
C SER A 269 38.29 -20.82 42.84
N PRO A 270 39.04 -19.88 43.42
CA PRO A 270 40.46 -20.08 43.64
C PRO A 270 40.65 -21.11 44.75
N ARG A 271 41.31 -22.23 44.44
CA ARG A 271 41.86 -23.10 45.47
C ARG A 271 43.02 -22.35 46.11
N MET A 272 42.86 -22.05 47.38
CA MET A 272 44.00 -21.61 48.23
C MET A 272 44.91 -22.77 48.58
N PRO A 273 46.20 -22.49 48.79
CA PRO A 273 47.24 -23.48 49.04
C PRO A 273 47.16 -24.15 50.44
#